data_69e2894d2288d56c6b29d6586a96bfb1
#
_entry.id   69e2894d2288d56c6b29d6586a96bfb1
#
_cell.length_a   1.000
_cell.length_b   1.000
_cell.length_c   1.000
_cell.angle_alpha   90.00
_cell.angle_beta   90.00
_cell.angle_gamma   90.00
#
_symmetry.space_group_name_H-M   'P 1'
#
loop_
_entity.id
_entity.type
_entity.pdbx_description
1 polymer ?
#
loop_
_entity_poly.entity_id
_entity_poly.type
_entity_poly.pdbx_seq_one_letter_code
_entity_poly.pdbx_strand_id
1 'polypeptide(L)'
;MAFDNNNRRDHDDYGEQITTKAVRAGKRTYFFDVKATRGDDYFLTITESRKRTNNDGSSSFSRHQIYLYKEDFGKFMESITEMIDFIKEHKPEYF
;
A
#
# COMPACT_ATOMS: atom_id res chain seq x y z
N MET A 1 -15.62 12.15 -9.30
CA MET A 1 -15.26 11.59 -8.72
C MET A 1 -14.75 11.54 -8.45
N ALA A 2 -14.93 11.45 -9.04
CA ALA A 2 -14.43 10.87 -8.60
C ALA A 2 -14.06 10.74 -8.60
N PHE A 3 -14.28 10.59 -9.01
CA PHE A 3 -14.00 9.92 -8.82
C PHE A 3 -14.31 9.71 -8.91
N ASP A 4 -14.63 9.56 -9.34
CA ASP A 4 -14.88 8.88 -9.19
C ASP A 4 -15.22 8.61 -9.20
N ASN A 5 -15.63 8.45 -9.72
CA ASN A 5 -15.89 7.69 -9.52
C ASN A 5 -16.10 7.34 -9.61
N ASN A 6 -16.33 7.02 -10.11
CA ASN A 6 -16.45 6.15 -9.96
C ASN A 6 -16.44 5.76 -10.02
N ASN A 7 -16.53 5.43 -10.48
CA ASN A 7 -16.37 4.50 -10.24
C ASN A 7 -16.24 4.11 -10.27
N ARG A 8 -16.23 3.85 -10.62
CA ARG A 8 -16.01 2.99 -10.37
C ARG A 8 -15.82 2.50 -10.39
N ARG A 9 -15.84 2.23 -10.65
CA ARG A 9 -15.57 1.42 -10.42
C ARG A 9 -15.32 0.86 -10.41
N ASP A 10 -15.26 0.70 -10.76
CA ASP A 10 -14.86 -0.07 -10.50
C ASP A 10 -14.41 -0.33 -10.33
N HIS A 11 -14.21 -0.29 -10.66
CA HIS A 11 -13.65 -0.77 -10.25
C HIS A 11 -13.37 -0.99 -9.67
N ASP A 12 -13.46 -1.02 -9.89
CA ASP A 12 -13.01 -1.38 -9.18
C ASP A 12 -12.71 -1.52 -8.62
N ASP A 13 -12.79 -1.17 -8.84
CA ASP A 13 -12.49 -1.69 -8.28
C ASP A 13 -12.76 -2.91 -7.78
N TYR A 14 -12.23 -3.07 -8.10
CA TYR A 14 -12.76 -4.34 -7.75
C TYR A 14 -12.30 -4.85 -6.38
N GLY A 15 -13.06 -5.80 -5.82
CA GLY A 15 -12.69 -6.36 -4.54
C GLY A 15 -13.40 -5.69 -3.37
N GLU A 16 -13.93 -6.51 -2.51
CA GLU A 16 -14.57 -6.04 -1.28
C GLU A 16 -13.49 -5.87 -0.21
N GLN A 17 -13.45 -4.71 0.44
CA GLN A 17 -12.44 -4.48 1.47
C GLN A 17 -12.80 -5.22 2.74
N ILE A 18 -11.90 -6.07 3.19
CA ILE A 18 -12.11 -6.87 4.39
C ILE A 18 -11.57 -6.15 5.61
N THR A 19 -10.33 -5.65 5.53
CA THR A 19 -9.73 -4.92 6.63
C THR A 19 -8.63 -4.03 6.08
N THR A 20 -8.24 -3.06 6.88
CA THR A 20 -7.22 -2.11 6.46
C THR A 20 -6.37 -1.71 7.67
N LYS A 21 -5.14 -1.33 7.39
CA LYS A 21 -4.26 -0.79 8.41
C LYS A 21 -3.47 0.35 7.80
N ALA A 22 -3.42 1.48 8.49
CA ALA A 22 -2.65 2.64 8.04
C ALA A 22 -1.44 2.82 8.94
N VAL A 23 -0.29 3.08 8.31
CA VAL A 23 0.94 3.34 9.04
C VAL A 23 1.44 4.71 8.58
N ARG A 24 1.48 5.65 9.51
CA ARG A 24 1.93 7.00 9.21
C ARG A 24 3.43 7.11 9.46
N ALA A 25 4.12 7.74 8.52
CA ALA A 25 5.57 7.85 8.59
C ALA A 25 5.96 9.21 8.01
N GLY A 26 5.85 10.26 8.83
CA GLY A 26 6.14 11.62 8.40
C GLY A 26 5.14 12.08 7.36
N LYS A 27 5.65 12.48 6.19
CA LYS A 27 4.80 12.95 5.09
C LYS A 27 4.21 11.80 4.28
N ARG A 28 4.56 10.57 4.64
CA ARG A 28 4.05 9.38 3.93
C ARG A 28 3.06 8.66 4.83
N THR A 29 2.13 7.99 4.19
CA THR A 29 1.23 7.09 4.86
C THR A 29 1.14 5.82 4.01
N TYR A 30 1.27 4.70 4.68
CA TYR A 30 1.17 3.41 4.00
C TYR A 30 -0.15 2.76 4.41
N PHE A 31 -0.90 2.33 3.42
CA PHE A 31 -2.16 1.64 3.66
C PHE A 31 -2.00 0.19 3.25
N PHE A 32 -2.37 -0.70 4.13
CA PHE A 32 -2.34 -2.13 3.88
C PHE A 32 -3.78 -2.60 3.90
N ASP A 33 -4.29 -3.02 2.77
CA ASP A 33 -5.68 -3.40 2.63
C ASP A 33 -5.79 -4.85 2.22
N VAL A 34 -6.63 -5.60 2.95
CA VAL A 34 -6.99 -6.95 2.53
C VAL A 34 -8.33 -6.85 1.84
N LYS A 35 -8.39 -7.38 0.64
CA LYS A 35 -9.59 -7.36 -0.19
C LYS A 35 -9.92 -8.76 -0.66
N ALA A 36 -11.17 -8.97 -0.98
CA ALA A 36 -11.65 -10.26 -1.48
C ALA A 36 -12.19 -10.09 -2.89
N THR A 37 -11.84 -11.04 -3.74
CA THR A 37 -12.41 -11.10 -5.08
C THR A 37 -13.82 -11.66 -5.00
N ARG A 38 -14.51 -11.67 -6.14
CA ARG A 38 -15.84 -12.28 -6.21
C ARG A 38 -15.80 -13.76 -5.89
N GLY A 39 -14.69 -14.43 -6.20
CA GLY A 39 -14.53 -15.84 -5.88
C GLY A 39 -14.08 -16.09 -4.46
N ASP A 40 -14.06 -15.05 -3.63
CA ASP A 40 -13.67 -15.12 -2.22
C ASP A 40 -12.20 -15.45 -2.01
N ASP A 41 -11.37 -15.10 -2.98
CA ASP A 41 -9.92 -15.14 -2.79
C ASP A 41 -9.47 -13.80 -2.23
N TYR A 42 -8.62 -13.85 -1.22
CA TYR A 42 -8.10 -12.63 -0.63
C TYR A 42 -6.83 -12.20 -1.34
N PHE A 43 -6.67 -10.89 -1.47
CA PHE A 43 -5.43 -10.32 -1.96
C PHE A 43 -5.12 -9.07 -1.14
N LEU A 44 -3.88 -8.61 -1.27
CA LEU A 44 -3.39 -7.49 -0.49
C LEU A 44 -3.05 -6.35 -1.42
N THR A 45 -3.42 -5.13 -1.03
CA THR A 45 -2.90 -3.95 -1.70
C THR A 45 -2.11 -3.12 -0.71
N ILE A 46 -1.00 -2.58 -1.18
CA ILE A 46 -0.18 -1.69 -0.38
C ILE A 46 -0.11 -0.37 -1.12
N THR A 47 -0.54 0.70 -0.47
CA THR A 47 -0.59 2.02 -1.07
C THR A 47 0.33 2.95 -0.29
N GLU A 48 1.22 3.60 -1.01
CA GLU A 48 2.01 4.69 -0.43
C GLU A 48 1.37 6.00 -0.86
N SER A 49 1.00 6.82 0.12
CA SER A 49 0.48 8.15 -0.14
C SER A 49 1.47 9.15 0.42
N ARG A 50 1.88 10.10 -0.39
CA ARG A 50 2.89 11.07 0.00
C ARG A 50 2.36 12.48 -0.22
N LYS A 51 2.45 13.30 0.83
CA LYS A 51 2.04 14.69 0.75
C LYS A 51 3.19 15.54 0.23
N ARG A 52 2.89 16.42 -0.68
CA ARG A 52 3.87 17.37 -1.23
C ARG A 52 3.37 18.77 -1.03
N THR A 53 4.28 19.67 -0.65
CA THR A 53 3.95 21.08 -0.53
C THR A 53 4.49 21.79 -1.77
N ASN A 54 3.61 22.52 -2.44
CA ASN A 54 3.98 23.24 -3.65
C ASN A 54 4.50 24.65 -3.31
N ASN A 55 5.12 25.28 -4.30
CA ASN A 55 5.72 26.59 -4.10
C ASN A 55 4.70 27.66 -3.71
N ASP A 56 3.46 27.49 -4.13
CA ASP A 56 2.40 28.44 -3.83
C ASP A 56 1.73 28.20 -2.48
N GLY A 57 2.24 27.26 -1.70
CA GLY A 57 1.67 26.92 -0.39
C GLY A 57 0.60 25.88 -0.41
N SER A 58 0.14 25.44 -1.60
CA SER A 58 -0.86 24.41 -1.69
C SER A 58 -0.24 23.04 -1.45
N SER A 59 -1.08 22.04 -1.25
CA SER A 59 -0.63 20.66 -1.04
C SER A 59 -1.17 19.78 -2.14
N SER A 60 -0.38 18.80 -2.51
CA SER A 60 -0.82 17.74 -3.42
C SER A 60 -0.38 16.40 -2.86
N PHE A 61 -0.98 15.34 -3.37
CA PHE A 61 -0.66 13.99 -2.92
C PHE A 61 -0.29 13.16 -4.13
N SER A 62 0.75 12.34 -3.97
CA SER A 62 1.07 11.32 -4.94
C SER A 62 0.80 9.97 -4.30
N ARG A 63 0.32 9.02 -5.10
CA ARG A 63 -0.06 7.72 -4.59
C ARG A 63 0.49 6.65 -5.52
N HIS A 64 1.05 5.62 -4.90
CA HIS A 64 1.54 4.45 -5.61
C HIS A 64 0.97 3.23 -4.93
N GLN A 65 0.49 2.31 -5.72
CA GLN A 65 -0.18 1.15 -5.18
C GLN A 65 0.35 -0.10 -5.85
N ILE A 66 0.57 -1.14 -5.05
CA ILE A 66 0.94 -2.44 -5.58
C ILE A 66 -0.10 -3.45 -5.12
N TYR A 67 -0.29 -4.47 -5.94
CA TYR A 67 -1.23 -5.55 -5.69
C TYR A 67 -0.43 -6.82 -5.48
N LEU A 68 -0.74 -7.54 -4.41
CA LEU A 68 -0.08 -8.80 -4.10
C LEU A 68 -1.12 -9.89 -4.00
N TYR A 69 -0.91 -10.95 -4.74
CA TYR A 69 -1.84 -12.07 -4.77
C TYR A 69 -1.25 -13.24 -4.02
N LYS A 70 -2.09 -14.19 -3.65
CA LYS A 70 -1.70 -15.29 -2.77
C LYS A 70 -0.50 -16.07 -3.27
N GLU A 71 -0.34 -16.14 -4.58
CA GLU A 71 0.80 -16.84 -5.18
C GLU A 71 2.14 -16.19 -4.84
N ASP A 72 2.11 -14.91 -4.50
CA ASP A 72 3.33 -14.14 -4.28
C ASP A 72 3.58 -13.79 -2.81
N PHE A 73 2.65 -14.14 -1.93
CA PHE A 73 2.78 -13.73 -0.52
C PHE A 73 4.07 -14.23 0.10
N GLY A 74 4.37 -15.52 -0.08
CA GLY A 74 5.54 -16.11 0.54
C GLY A 74 6.82 -15.48 0.03
N LYS A 75 6.92 -15.32 -1.29
CA LYS A 75 8.11 -14.74 -1.89
C LYS A 75 8.31 -13.29 -1.46
N PHE A 76 7.23 -12.55 -1.38
CA PHE A 76 7.31 -11.14 -1.01
C PHE A 76 7.78 -10.99 0.43
N MET A 77 7.18 -11.76 1.34
CA MET A 77 7.53 -11.73 2.75
C MET A 77 8.99 -12.13 2.96
N GLU A 78 9.40 -13.19 2.28
CA GLU A 78 10.77 -13.67 2.39
C GLU A 78 11.77 -12.61 1.93
N SER A 79 11.47 -11.98 0.81
CA SER A 79 12.37 -10.96 0.25
C SER A 79 12.47 -9.74 1.14
N ILE A 80 11.34 -9.27 1.66
CA ILE A 80 11.34 -8.12 2.56
C ILE A 80 12.13 -8.44 3.82
N THR A 81 11.90 -9.63 4.39
CA THR A 81 12.59 -10.04 5.60
C THR A 81 14.09 -10.09 5.37
N GLU A 82 14.51 -10.67 4.25
CA GLU A 82 15.93 -10.74 3.90
C GLU A 82 16.56 -9.35 3.82
N MET A 83 15.87 -8.43 3.16
CA MET A 83 16.42 -7.10 2.96
C MET A 83 16.47 -6.32 4.27
N ILE A 84 15.44 -6.45 5.08
CA ILE A 84 15.42 -5.80 6.39
C ILE A 84 16.50 -6.38 7.29
N ASP A 85 16.68 -7.71 7.28
CA ASP A 85 17.71 -8.35 8.09
C ASP A 85 19.11 -7.89 7.68
N PHE A 86 19.33 -7.72 6.38
CA PHE A 86 20.59 -7.18 5.89
C PHE A 86 20.85 -5.79 6.48
N ILE A 87 19.82 -4.94 6.48
CA ILE A 87 19.94 -3.60 7.03
C ILE A 87 20.22 -3.64 8.52
N LYS A 88 19.53 -4.52 9.25
CA LYS A 88 19.74 -4.66 10.68
C LYS A 88 21.19 -5.05 10.99
N GLU A 89 21.75 -5.90 10.19
CA GLU A 89 23.12 -6.38 10.38
C GLU A 89 24.11 -5.25 10.16
N HIS A 90 23.88 -4.42 9.17
CA HIS A 90 24.83 -3.37 8.77
C HIS A 90 24.54 -2.02 9.44
N LYS A 91 23.31 -1.77 9.81
CA LYS A 91 22.89 -0.51 10.41
C LYS A 91 21.98 -0.77 11.61
N PRO A 92 22.47 -1.46 12.63
CA PRO A 92 21.62 -1.77 13.78
C PRO A 92 21.09 -0.55 14.49
N GLU A 93 21.73 0.59 14.30
CA GLU A 93 21.29 1.83 14.96
C GLU A 93 19.94 2.33 14.44
N TYR A 94 19.45 1.77 13.33
CA TYR A 94 18.13 2.15 12.79
C TYR A 94 16.99 1.49 13.57
N PHE A 95 17.29 0.51 14.43
CA PHE A 95 16.24 -0.31 15.05
C PHE A 95 16.28 -0.28 16.59
#